data_253c69884d8fd3448494e379b78db47f
#
_entry.id   253c69884d8fd3448494e379b78db47f
#
_cell.length_a   1.000
_cell.length_b   1.000
_cell.length_c   1.000
_cell.angle_alpha   90.00
_cell.angle_beta   90.00
_cell.angle_gamma   90.00
#
_symmetry.space_group_name_H-M   'P 1'
#
loop_
_entity.id
_entity.type
_entity.pdbx_description
1 polymer ?
#
loop_
_entity_poly.entity_id
_entity_poly.type
_entity_poly.pdbx_seq_one_letter_code
_entity_poly.pdbx_strand_id
1 'polypeptide(L)'
;MCIRDREGGAIYFCRSGWAHVTIDLKDYEIVENTQIVLLPGTIIRINGNSSDFTASFFGFPKEMFREACLRFEPIFFRFIKEKPCYTLKDESTGAINGLMRATTAIYNDRENRFRNQIAKNHLQSFMLDIYDKCYRYFDRQEIEGGSRQDEIFKNFIALVHENCISQREVTFYASKLCISTKYLTGICKSVTGEAAKKIIDDFAILEIKVLLQSTGLTIQEIADRLGFPDQSYLGRYFKRHEGMSPKEYQSKYSI
;
A
#
# COMPACT_ATOMS: atom_id res chain seq x y z
N MET A 1 18.66 -11.87 -14.74
CA MET A 1 18.41 -10.41 -14.67
C MET A 1 18.00 -10.08 -13.23
N CYS A 2 18.65 -9.17 -12.55
CA CYS A 2 18.31 -8.78 -11.18
C CYS A 2 17.62 -7.40 -11.23
N ILE A 3 16.36 -7.34 -10.85
CA ILE A 3 15.64 -6.07 -10.76
C ILE A 3 15.79 -5.60 -9.32
N ARG A 4 16.65 -4.60 -9.12
CA ARG A 4 16.90 -3.93 -7.84
C ARG A 4 16.21 -2.57 -7.84
N ASP A 5 14.90 -2.53 -7.88
CA ASP A 5 14.22 -1.28 -7.58
C ASP A 5 13.85 -1.27 -6.09
N ARG A 6 14.68 -0.61 -5.27
CA ARG A 6 14.47 -0.50 -3.83
C ARG A 6 13.36 0.48 -3.45
N GLU A 7 12.89 1.28 -4.40
CA GLU A 7 11.93 2.37 -4.14
C GLU A 7 10.53 2.07 -4.66
N GLY A 8 10.35 0.97 -5.40
CA GLY A 8 9.07 0.59 -5.98
C GLY A 8 8.67 -0.85 -5.67
N GLY A 9 7.46 -1.18 -6.04
CA GLY A 9 6.91 -2.53 -6.06
C GLY A 9 6.41 -2.89 -7.44
N ALA A 10 5.99 -4.13 -7.63
CA ALA A 10 5.41 -4.57 -8.89
C ALA A 10 4.43 -5.74 -8.69
N ILE A 11 3.42 -5.79 -9.56
CA ILE A 11 2.54 -6.95 -9.71
C ILE A 11 2.88 -7.60 -11.05
N TYR A 12 3.27 -8.88 -11.02
CA TYR A 12 3.51 -9.68 -12.22
C TYR A 12 2.40 -10.70 -12.39
N PHE A 13 2.15 -11.06 -13.65
CA PHE A 13 1.27 -12.14 -14.02
C PHE A 13 1.92 -12.96 -15.13
N CYS A 14 2.22 -14.24 -14.86
CA CYS A 14 2.77 -15.17 -15.84
C CYS A 14 1.70 -15.57 -16.83
N ARG A 15 1.95 -15.35 -18.12
CA ARG A 15 1.02 -15.64 -19.23
C ARG A 15 1.28 -16.96 -19.91
N SER A 16 2.53 -17.37 -19.97
CA SER A 16 2.96 -18.63 -20.60
C SER A 16 4.33 -19.05 -20.11
N GLY A 17 4.63 -20.32 -20.21
CA GLY A 17 5.91 -20.91 -19.85
C GLY A 17 6.13 -20.99 -18.33
N TRP A 18 7.40 -21.16 -17.96
CA TRP A 18 7.81 -21.21 -16.55
C TRP A 18 9.07 -20.39 -16.30
N ALA A 19 9.26 -19.99 -15.02
CA ALA A 19 10.49 -19.37 -14.55
C ALA A 19 10.82 -19.82 -13.12
N HIS A 20 12.12 -19.96 -12.83
CA HIS A 20 12.63 -20.08 -11.47
C HIS A 20 13.12 -18.72 -11.00
N VAL A 21 12.58 -18.22 -9.90
CA VAL A 21 12.91 -16.92 -9.34
C VAL A 21 13.29 -17.03 -7.87
N THR A 22 14.20 -16.17 -7.42
CA THR A 22 14.47 -15.96 -6.00
C THR A 22 13.86 -14.62 -5.57
N ILE A 23 13.00 -14.63 -4.57
CA ILE A 23 12.38 -13.43 -3.97
C ILE A 23 12.79 -13.39 -2.50
N ASP A 24 13.47 -12.32 -2.07
CA ASP A 24 13.95 -12.13 -0.69
C ASP A 24 14.59 -13.42 -0.10
N LEU A 25 15.53 -14.03 -0.85
CA LEU A 25 16.28 -15.25 -0.48
C LEU A 25 15.48 -16.57 -0.49
N LYS A 26 14.21 -16.57 -0.93
CA LYS A 26 13.40 -17.77 -1.10
C LYS A 26 13.22 -18.06 -2.59
N ASP A 27 13.32 -19.33 -2.96
CA ASP A 27 13.15 -19.77 -4.34
C ASP A 27 11.69 -20.15 -4.62
N TYR A 28 11.20 -19.75 -5.80
CA TYR A 28 9.85 -20.00 -6.27
C TYR A 28 9.88 -20.50 -7.70
N GLU A 29 8.99 -21.43 -8.00
CA GLU A 29 8.67 -21.84 -9.36
C GLU A 29 7.43 -21.08 -9.82
N ILE A 30 7.56 -20.39 -10.95
CA ILE A 30 6.51 -19.59 -11.58
C ILE A 30 6.05 -20.32 -12.81
N VAL A 31 4.76 -20.59 -12.87
CA VAL A 31 4.11 -21.25 -14.02
C VAL A 31 2.99 -20.37 -14.57
N GLU A 32 2.39 -20.76 -15.67
CA GLU A 32 1.24 -20.07 -16.25
C GLU A 32 0.15 -19.79 -15.18
N ASN A 33 -0.47 -18.61 -15.25
CA ASN A 33 -1.46 -18.10 -14.30
C ASN A 33 -0.92 -17.79 -12.87
N THR A 34 0.40 -17.82 -12.66
CA THR A 34 0.97 -17.36 -11.39
C THR A 34 0.97 -15.84 -11.33
N GLN A 35 0.38 -15.30 -10.26
CA GLN A 35 0.48 -13.90 -9.87
C GLN A 35 1.58 -13.74 -8.84
N ILE A 36 2.42 -12.70 -9.01
CA ILE A 36 3.48 -12.34 -8.08
C ILE A 36 3.25 -10.90 -7.63
N VAL A 37 3.30 -10.68 -6.33
CA VAL A 37 3.16 -9.34 -5.73
C VAL A 37 4.45 -8.99 -5.01
N LEU A 38 5.20 -8.06 -5.58
CA LEU A 38 6.43 -7.54 -4.98
C LEU A 38 6.13 -6.21 -4.31
N LEU A 39 6.18 -6.19 -2.99
CA LEU A 39 6.04 -4.96 -2.21
C LEU A 39 7.29 -4.08 -2.36
N PRO A 40 7.20 -2.75 -2.14
CA PRO A 40 8.36 -1.87 -2.15
C PRO A 40 9.47 -2.39 -1.22
N GLY A 41 10.70 -2.45 -1.74
CA GLY A 41 11.85 -2.98 -1.03
C GLY A 41 12.14 -4.47 -1.25
N THR A 42 11.25 -5.21 -1.90
CA THR A 42 11.44 -6.63 -2.25
C THR A 42 12.47 -6.77 -3.39
N ILE A 43 13.33 -7.78 -3.29
CA ILE A 43 14.34 -8.08 -4.32
C ILE A 43 13.92 -9.34 -5.07
N ILE A 44 13.85 -9.26 -6.40
CA ILE A 44 13.63 -10.43 -7.27
C ILE A 44 14.82 -10.68 -8.17
N ARG A 45 15.17 -11.96 -8.34
CA ARG A 45 16.17 -12.43 -9.30
C ARG A 45 15.58 -13.59 -10.10
N ILE A 46 15.67 -13.52 -11.42
CA ILE A 46 15.31 -14.62 -12.32
C ILE A 46 16.54 -15.49 -12.49
N ASN A 47 16.42 -16.77 -12.15
CA ASN A 47 17.51 -17.77 -12.20
C ASN A 47 17.48 -18.57 -13.52
N GLY A 48 16.29 -18.78 -14.08
CA GLY A 48 16.08 -19.49 -15.35
C GLY A 48 14.62 -19.41 -15.79
N ASN A 49 14.35 -19.60 -17.06
CA ASN A 49 13.01 -19.61 -17.61
C ASN A 49 12.96 -20.43 -18.90
N SER A 50 11.77 -20.89 -19.28
CA SER A 50 11.51 -21.53 -20.58
C SER A 50 11.60 -20.52 -21.72
N SER A 51 11.78 -21.00 -22.96
CA SER A 51 11.89 -20.15 -24.15
C SER A 51 10.59 -19.40 -24.49
N ASP A 52 9.45 -19.93 -24.06
CA ASP A 52 8.11 -19.36 -24.26
C ASP A 52 7.61 -18.56 -23.05
N PHE A 53 8.46 -18.33 -22.03
CA PHE A 53 8.09 -17.57 -20.84
C PHE A 53 7.73 -16.14 -21.21
N THR A 54 6.49 -15.76 -20.89
CA THR A 54 6.03 -14.37 -20.98
C THR A 54 5.30 -13.95 -19.71
N ALA A 55 5.51 -12.71 -19.29
CA ALA A 55 4.82 -12.13 -18.15
C ALA A 55 4.42 -10.69 -18.43
N SER A 56 3.25 -10.31 -17.95
CA SER A 56 2.84 -8.91 -17.84
C SER A 56 3.21 -8.38 -16.46
N PHE A 57 3.56 -7.10 -16.37
CA PHE A 57 3.82 -6.49 -15.07
C PHE A 57 3.29 -5.05 -15.00
N PHE A 58 2.97 -4.65 -13.78
CA PHE A 58 2.65 -3.28 -13.41
C PHE A 58 3.58 -2.85 -12.27
N GLY A 59 4.56 -2.01 -12.59
CA GLY A 59 5.48 -1.40 -11.62
C GLY A 59 4.91 -0.11 -11.06
N PHE A 60 5.15 0.16 -9.78
CA PHE A 60 4.68 1.37 -9.08
C PHE A 60 5.70 1.86 -8.05
N PRO A 61 5.84 3.19 -7.88
CA PRO A 61 6.70 3.77 -6.85
C PRO A 61 6.09 3.58 -5.44
N LYS A 62 6.95 3.65 -4.42
CA LYS A 62 6.58 3.50 -3.01
C LYS A 62 5.48 4.48 -2.57
N GLU A 63 5.53 5.71 -3.05
CA GLU A 63 4.55 6.75 -2.74
C GLU A 63 3.16 6.39 -3.26
N MET A 64 3.07 5.93 -4.52
CA MET A 64 1.81 5.49 -5.12
C MET A 64 1.23 4.30 -4.35
N PHE A 65 2.06 3.32 -3.98
CA PHE A 65 1.66 2.18 -3.17
C PHE A 65 1.10 2.62 -1.81
N ARG A 66 1.83 3.49 -1.11
CA ARG A 66 1.39 4.02 0.19
C ARG A 66 0.02 4.68 0.10
N GLU A 67 -0.20 5.53 -0.91
CA GLU A 67 -1.48 6.22 -1.09
C GLU A 67 -2.62 5.28 -1.52
N ALA A 68 -2.35 4.33 -2.41
CA ALA A 68 -3.36 3.39 -2.90
C ALA A 68 -3.81 2.40 -1.82
N CYS A 69 -2.90 2.02 -0.94
CA CYS A 69 -3.08 0.91 -0.01
C CYS A 69 -3.24 1.33 1.45
N LEU A 70 -3.36 2.63 1.73
CA LEU A 70 -3.37 3.14 3.11
C LEU A 70 -4.52 2.59 3.97
N ARG A 71 -5.64 2.21 3.35
CA ARG A 71 -6.81 1.64 4.04
C ARG A 71 -6.78 0.12 4.18
N PHE A 72 -5.74 -0.54 3.64
CA PHE A 72 -5.58 -1.98 3.77
C PHE A 72 -4.99 -2.34 5.13
N GLU A 73 -5.41 -3.49 5.65
CA GLU A 73 -4.84 -4.02 6.90
C GLU A 73 -3.37 -4.37 6.70
N PRO A 74 -2.44 -3.83 7.50
CA PRO A 74 -1.00 -4.10 7.34
C PRO A 74 -0.61 -5.56 7.50
N ILE A 75 -1.44 -6.36 8.22
CA ILE A 75 -1.23 -7.80 8.36
C ILE A 75 -1.33 -8.52 7.00
N PHE A 76 -2.18 -8.01 6.10
CA PHE A 76 -2.27 -8.48 4.72
C PHE A 76 -0.94 -8.30 3.97
N PHE A 77 -0.24 -7.18 4.18
CA PHE A 77 1.05 -6.95 3.52
C PHE A 77 2.15 -7.86 4.08
N ARG A 78 2.10 -8.20 5.37
CA ARG A 78 2.98 -9.22 5.94
C ARG A 78 2.73 -10.57 5.26
N PHE A 79 1.47 -10.98 5.13
CA PHE A 79 1.10 -12.20 4.44
C PHE A 79 1.61 -12.22 3.00
N ILE A 80 1.39 -11.14 2.21
CA ILE A 80 1.91 -11.00 0.85
C ILE A 80 3.44 -11.07 0.80
N LYS A 81 4.13 -10.50 1.79
CA LYS A 81 5.59 -10.58 1.87
C LYS A 81 6.08 -12.02 2.13
N GLU A 82 5.36 -12.77 2.92
CA GLU A 82 5.69 -14.17 3.23
C GLU A 82 5.32 -15.13 2.09
N LYS A 83 4.22 -14.86 1.39
CA LYS A 83 3.68 -15.63 0.27
C LYS A 83 3.45 -14.72 -0.97
N PRO A 84 4.52 -14.26 -1.63
CA PRO A 84 4.42 -13.30 -2.73
C PRO A 84 3.88 -13.91 -4.03
N CYS A 85 3.85 -15.25 -4.14
CA CYS A 85 3.46 -15.98 -5.35
C CYS A 85 2.28 -16.88 -5.06
N TYR A 86 1.29 -16.87 -5.96
CA TYR A 86 0.19 -17.84 -5.95
C TYR A 86 -0.37 -18.04 -7.37
N THR A 87 -0.77 -19.27 -7.68
CA THR A 87 -1.33 -19.61 -8.99
C THR A 87 -2.85 -19.47 -8.94
N LEU A 88 -3.38 -18.70 -9.89
CA LEU A 88 -4.80 -18.46 -10.03
C LEU A 88 -5.50 -19.61 -10.75
N LYS A 89 -6.76 -19.85 -10.42
CA LYS A 89 -7.65 -20.67 -11.24
C LYS A 89 -8.02 -19.90 -12.52
N ASP A 90 -8.23 -20.61 -13.63
CA ASP A 90 -8.52 -20.01 -14.94
C ASP A 90 -9.65 -18.99 -14.92
N GLU A 91 -10.72 -19.26 -14.18
CA GLU A 91 -11.87 -18.36 -14.01
C GLU A 91 -11.51 -16.99 -13.45
N SER A 92 -10.39 -16.89 -12.73
CA SER A 92 -9.94 -15.65 -12.06
C SER A 92 -9.00 -14.81 -12.91
N THR A 93 -8.57 -15.28 -14.07
CA THR A 93 -7.55 -14.59 -14.90
C THR A 93 -8.12 -13.44 -15.72
N GLY A 94 -9.40 -13.48 -16.06
CA GLY A 94 -10.07 -12.49 -16.91
C GLY A 94 -10.00 -11.06 -16.35
N ALA A 95 -10.25 -10.91 -15.05
CA ALA A 95 -10.22 -9.60 -14.38
C ALA A 95 -8.80 -8.99 -14.39
N ILE A 96 -7.78 -9.80 -14.09
CA ILE A 96 -6.37 -9.35 -14.13
C ILE A 96 -5.96 -8.95 -15.54
N ASN A 97 -6.31 -9.74 -16.55
CA ASN A 97 -6.00 -9.44 -17.94
C ASN A 97 -6.67 -8.13 -18.41
N GLY A 98 -7.91 -7.91 -18.01
CA GLY A 98 -8.63 -6.66 -18.27
C GLY A 98 -7.94 -5.45 -17.63
N LEU A 99 -7.60 -5.56 -16.36
CA LEU A 99 -6.97 -4.49 -15.61
C LEU A 99 -5.54 -4.19 -16.10
N MET A 100 -4.74 -5.21 -16.47
CA MET A 100 -3.43 -5.02 -17.08
C MET A 100 -3.52 -4.29 -18.42
N ARG A 101 -4.50 -4.63 -19.29
CA ARG A 101 -4.73 -3.93 -20.56
C ARG A 101 -5.12 -2.47 -20.34
N ALA A 102 -6.05 -2.20 -19.42
CA ALA A 102 -6.46 -0.85 -19.07
C ALA A 102 -5.28 -0.02 -18.53
N THR A 103 -4.46 -0.60 -17.66
CA THR A 103 -3.26 0.04 -17.11
C THR A 103 -2.23 0.36 -18.19
N THR A 104 -2.02 -0.56 -19.15
CA THR A 104 -1.13 -0.34 -20.29
C THR A 104 -1.62 0.79 -21.20
N ALA A 105 -2.93 0.87 -21.46
CA ALA A 105 -3.52 1.94 -22.24
C ALA A 105 -3.28 3.31 -21.60
N ILE A 106 -3.52 3.43 -20.30
CA ILE A 106 -3.28 4.67 -19.53
C ILE A 106 -1.78 5.00 -19.47
N TYR A 107 -0.89 4.00 -19.34
CA TYR A 107 0.55 4.24 -19.34
C TYR A 107 1.03 4.86 -20.68
N ASN A 108 0.45 4.45 -21.80
CA ASN A 108 0.80 4.92 -23.13
C ASN A 108 0.17 6.29 -23.46
N ASP A 109 -0.94 6.66 -22.84
CA ASP A 109 -1.62 7.94 -23.01
C ASP A 109 -0.91 9.04 -22.19
N ARG A 110 0.14 9.63 -22.78
CA ARG A 110 0.97 10.64 -22.13
C ARG A 110 0.30 12.01 -22.00
N GLU A 111 -0.74 12.26 -22.76
CA GLU A 111 -1.49 13.53 -22.75
C GLU A 111 -2.59 13.53 -21.71
N ASN A 112 -2.93 12.38 -21.13
CA ASN A 112 -3.96 12.26 -20.11
C ASN A 112 -3.56 12.97 -18.82
N ARG A 113 -4.26 14.04 -18.49
CA ARG A 113 -4.01 14.90 -17.32
C ARG A 113 -4.14 14.14 -15.99
N PHE A 114 -4.97 13.09 -15.94
CA PHE A 114 -5.25 12.28 -14.76
C PHE A 114 -4.52 10.94 -14.75
N ARG A 115 -3.56 10.74 -15.64
CA ARG A 115 -2.82 9.48 -15.81
C ARG A 115 -2.31 8.90 -14.49
N ASN A 116 -1.66 9.70 -13.65
CA ASN A 116 -1.13 9.25 -12.36
C ASN A 116 -2.25 8.86 -11.37
N GLN A 117 -3.36 9.61 -11.37
CA GLN A 117 -4.50 9.30 -10.52
C GLN A 117 -5.20 8.02 -10.96
N ILE A 118 -5.37 7.81 -12.28
CA ILE A 118 -5.95 6.59 -12.85
C ILE A 118 -5.04 5.40 -12.54
N ALA A 119 -3.71 5.53 -12.73
CA ALA A 119 -2.74 4.47 -12.39
C ALA A 119 -2.81 4.09 -10.90
N LYS A 120 -2.95 5.07 -10.01
CA LYS A 120 -3.14 4.82 -8.57
C LYS A 120 -4.45 4.07 -8.28
N ASN A 121 -5.55 4.45 -8.93
CA ASN A 121 -6.83 3.76 -8.78
C ASN A 121 -6.76 2.33 -9.33
N HIS A 122 -6.04 2.09 -10.43
CA HIS A 122 -5.78 0.74 -10.94
C HIS A 122 -4.96 -0.08 -9.95
N LEU A 123 -3.91 0.51 -9.33
CA LEU A 123 -3.16 -0.16 -8.28
C LEU A 123 -4.07 -0.56 -7.11
N GLN A 124 -4.93 0.35 -6.66
CA GLN A 124 -5.91 0.05 -5.61
C GLN A 124 -6.85 -1.10 -6.01
N SER A 125 -7.33 -1.10 -7.25
CA SER A 125 -8.17 -2.18 -7.79
C SER A 125 -7.44 -3.52 -7.82
N PHE A 126 -6.15 -3.54 -8.26
CA PHE A 126 -5.30 -4.75 -8.18
C PHE A 126 -5.18 -5.26 -6.75
N MET A 127 -4.88 -4.36 -5.81
CA MET A 127 -4.69 -4.76 -4.41
C MET A 127 -5.98 -5.27 -3.76
N LEU A 128 -7.15 -4.70 -4.09
CA LEU A 128 -8.45 -5.20 -3.62
C LEU A 128 -8.77 -6.59 -4.17
N ASP A 129 -8.50 -6.81 -5.47
CA ASP A 129 -8.68 -8.12 -6.10
C ASP A 129 -7.74 -9.19 -5.49
N ILE A 130 -6.48 -8.82 -5.22
CA ILE A 130 -5.52 -9.68 -4.53
C ILE A 130 -5.98 -9.98 -3.10
N TYR A 131 -6.46 -8.98 -2.38
CA TYR A 131 -6.96 -9.13 -1.01
C TYR A 131 -8.12 -10.14 -0.95
N ASP A 132 -9.13 -9.98 -1.83
CA ASP A 132 -10.25 -10.91 -1.93
C ASP A 132 -9.79 -12.33 -2.29
N LYS A 133 -8.89 -12.47 -3.27
CA LYS A 133 -8.35 -13.78 -3.67
C LYS A 133 -7.57 -14.46 -2.55
N CYS A 134 -6.77 -13.72 -1.79
CA CYS A 134 -6.08 -14.29 -0.63
C CYS A 134 -7.07 -14.91 0.36
N TYR A 135 -8.17 -14.23 0.67
CA TYR A 135 -9.20 -14.77 1.57
C TYR A 135 -10.01 -15.94 0.99
N ARG A 136 -10.01 -16.12 -0.32
CA ARG A 136 -10.65 -17.29 -0.97
C ARG A 136 -9.73 -18.51 -1.04
N TYR A 137 -8.40 -18.30 -1.15
CA TYR A 137 -7.45 -19.38 -1.44
C TYR A 137 -6.64 -19.83 -0.22
N PHE A 138 -6.58 -19.01 0.83
CA PHE A 138 -5.81 -19.30 2.03
C PHE A 138 -6.71 -19.28 3.27
N ASP A 139 -6.33 -20.04 4.28
CA ASP A 139 -7.04 -20.03 5.54
C ASP A 139 -6.97 -18.66 6.21
N ARG A 140 -8.08 -18.24 6.78
CA ARG A 140 -8.19 -16.94 7.46
C ARG A 140 -7.12 -16.76 8.55
N GLN A 141 -6.79 -17.83 9.27
CA GLN A 141 -5.74 -17.83 10.28
C GLN A 141 -4.35 -17.58 9.69
N GLU A 142 -4.08 -18.03 8.47
CA GLU A 142 -2.81 -17.77 7.79
C GLU A 142 -2.67 -16.29 7.40
N ILE A 143 -3.77 -15.64 7.01
CA ILE A 143 -3.78 -14.24 6.57
C ILE A 143 -3.77 -13.29 7.77
N GLU A 144 -4.68 -13.51 8.72
CA GLU A 144 -4.89 -12.60 9.85
C GLU A 144 -3.84 -12.78 10.96
N GLY A 145 -3.07 -13.88 10.91
CA GLY A 145 -2.14 -14.25 11.97
C GLY A 145 -2.88 -14.66 13.25
N GLY A 146 -2.21 -15.47 14.07
CA GLY A 146 -2.80 -15.97 15.33
C GLY A 146 -2.09 -15.43 16.57
N SER A 147 -1.14 -14.50 16.42
CA SER A 147 -0.40 -14.02 17.58
C SER A 147 -1.11 -12.86 18.28
N ARG A 148 -0.91 -12.76 19.61
CA ARG A 148 -1.38 -11.60 20.39
C ARG A 148 -0.87 -10.27 19.84
N GLN A 149 0.30 -10.25 19.22
CA GLN A 149 0.85 -9.04 18.60
C GLN A 149 0.06 -8.62 17.36
N ASP A 150 -0.39 -9.57 16.56
CA ASP A 150 -1.22 -9.32 15.37
C ASP A 150 -2.59 -8.74 15.77
N GLU A 151 -3.20 -9.28 16.82
CA GLU A 151 -4.45 -8.77 17.37
C GLU A 151 -4.30 -7.32 17.90
N ILE A 152 -3.23 -7.06 18.67
CA ILE A 152 -2.93 -5.72 19.17
C ILE A 152 -2.72 -4.76 17.99
N PHE A 153 -2.00 -5.20 16.96
CA PHE A 153 -1.74 -4.38 15.80
C PHE A 153 -3.02 -4.08 15.01
N LYS A 154 -3.91 -5.06 14.81
CA LYS A 154 -5.22 -4.89 14.19
C LYS A 154 -6.07 -3.86 14.95
N ASN A 155 -6.14 -4.00 16.27
CA ASN A 155 -6.85 -3.05 17.12
C ASN A 155 -6.24 -1.65 17.10
N PHE A 156 -4.90 -1.54 17.03
CA PHE A 156 -4.21 -0.25 16.85
C PHE A 156 -4.62 0.43 15.54
N ILE A 157 -4.64 -0.30 14.42
CA ILE A 157 -5.03 0.26 13.12
C ILE A 157 -6.50 0.71 13.12
N ALA A 158 -7.39 -0.07 13.72
CA ALA A 158 -8.80 0.32 13.88
C ALA A 158 -8.92 1.65 14.66
N LEU A 159 -8.21 1.77 15.79
CA LEU A 159 -8.16 3.00 16.58
C LEU A 159 -7.56 4.18 15.80
N VAL A 160 -6.55 3.95 14.96
CA VAL A 160 -5.96 5.00 14.12
C VAL A 160 -6.98 5.50 13.10
N HIS A 161 -7.69 4.62 12.42
CA HIS A 161 -8.77 5.01 11.50
C HIS A 161 -9.84 5.90 12.15
N GLU A 162 -10.21 5.57 13.38
CA GLU A 162 -11.26 6.31 14.10
C GLU A 162 -10.78 7.65 14.65
N ASN A 163 -9.49 7.75 15.04
CA ASN A 163 -9.04 8.85 15.91
C ASN A 163 -7.90 9.70 15.34
N CYS A 164 -7.23 9.32 14.23
CA CYS A 164 -6.03 10.01 13.74
C CYS A 164 -6.25 11.49 13.39
N ILE A 165 -7.49 11.89 13.16
CA ILE A 165 -7.87 13.27 12.89
C ILE A 165 -7.59 14.14 14.11
N SER A 166 -8.02 13.72 15.30
CA SER A 166 -7.92 14.51 16.54
C SER A 166 -6.79 14.06 17.47
N GLN A 167 -6.39 12.78 17.39
CA GLN A 167 -5.41 12.14 18.28
C GLN A 167 -4.20 11.66 17.48
N ARG A 168 -3.08 12.36 17.58
CA ARG A 168 -1.87 12.06 16.80
C ARG A 168 -0.70 11.54 17.65
N GLU A 169 -0.88 11.44 18.98
CA GLU A 169 0.17 10.99 19.89
C GLU A 169 0.05 9.48 20.18
N VAL A 170 1.19 8.77 20.13
CA VAL A 170 1.27 7.32 20.36
C VAL A 170 0.73 6.93 21.73
N THR A 171 0.87 7.82 22.72
CA THR A 171 0.41 7.63 24.10
C THR A 171 -1.09 7.37 24.19
N PHE A 172 -1.90 8.07 23.39
CA PHE A 172 -3.35 7.86 23.33
C PHE A 172 -3.69 6.41 22.94
N TYR A 173 -3.10 5.92 21.87
CA TYR A 173 -3.36 4.57 21.34
C TYR A 173 -2.83 3.48 22.28
N ALA A 174 -1.63 3.67 22.82
CA ALA A 174 -1.04 2.74 23.77
C ALA A 174 -1.92 2.62 25.04
N SER A 175 -2.44 3.73 25.55
CA SER A 175 -3.36 3.75 26.70
C SER A 175 -4.67 3.03 26.39
N LYS A 176 -5.27 3.25 25.19
CA LYS A 176 -6.49 2.56 24.76
C LYS A 176 -6.30 1.04 24.65
N LEU A 177 -5.09 0.61 24.27
CA LEU A 177 -4.73 -0.81 24.15
C LEU A 177 -4.18 -1.41 25.45
N CYS A 178 -4.11 -0.62 26.54
CA CYS A 178 -3.56 -1.04 27.83
C CYS A 178 -2.12 -1.57 27.75
N ILE A 179 -1.27 -0.97 26.89
CA ILE A 179 0.15 -1.34 26.69
C ILE A 179 1.06 -0.11 26.73
N SER A 180 2.38 -0.33 26.82
CA SER A 180 3.34 0.76 26.74
C SER A 180 3.56 1.24 25.30
N THR A 181 3.90 2.53 25.13
CA THR A 181 4.25 3.12 23.81
C THR A 181 5.45 2.42 23.16
N LYS A 182 6.41 1.97 23.96
CA LYS A 182 7.57 1.20 23.49
C LYS A 182 7.15 -0.14 22.92
N TYR A 183 6.24 -0.85 23.59
CA TYR A 183 5.75 -2.15 23.14
C TYR A 183 4.89 -2.02 21.87
N LEU A 184 3.98 -1.02 21.83
CA LEU A 184 3.20 -0.74 20.62
C LEU A 184 4.11 -0.42 19.42
N THR A 185 5.13 0.44 19.61
CA THR A 185 6.08 0.78 18.54
C THR A 185 6.89 -0.44 18.11
N GLY A 186 7.24 -1.33 19.03
CA GLY A 186 7.90 -2.60 18.72
C GLY A 186 7.04 -3.50 17.84
N ILE A 187 5.76 -3.66 18.18
CA ILE A 187 4.79 -4.41 17.36
C ILE A 187 4.66 -3.79 15.96
N CYS A 188 4.46 -2.47 15.86
CA CYS A 188 4.36 -1.79 14.58
C CYS A 188 5.59 -2.05 13.70
N LYS A 189 6.80 -1.93 14.27
CA LYS A 189 8.04 -2.19 13.54
C LYS A 189 8.18 -3.65 13.10
N SER A 190 7.75 -4.61 13.92
CA SER A 190 7.81 -6.03 13.55
C SER A 190 6.85 -6.38 12.41
N VAL A 191 5.67 -5.75 12.38
CA VAL A 191 4.63 -6.03 11.37
C VAL A 191 4.85 -5.26 10.07
N THR A 192 5.22 -3.96 10.16
CA THR A 192 5.26 -3.06 8.99
C THR A 192 6.65 -2.53 8.64
N GLY A 193 7.62 -2.69 9.53
CA GLY A 193 8.92 -2.00 9.45
C GLY A 193 8.89 -0.54 9.91
N GLU A 194 7.71 0.03 10.20
CA GLU A 194 7.54 1.45 10.53
C GLU A 194 7.18 1.66 12.02
N ALA A 195 7.52 2.82 12.56
CA ALA A 195 7.16 3.16 13.94
C ALA A 195 5.67 3.54 14.04
N ALA A 196 5.04 3.31 15.21
CA ALA A 196 3.63 3.65 15.44
C ALA A 196 3.30 5.12 15.12
N LYS A 197 4.18 6.06 15.48
CA LYS A 197 4.02 7.50 15.16
C LYS A 197 3.94 7.74 13.65
N LYS A 198 4.80 7.07 12.88
CA LYS A 198 4.82 7.20 11.41
C LYS A 198 3.50 6.73 10.80
N ILE A 199 2.96 5.61 11.27
CA ILE A 199 1.68 5.08 10.82
C ILE A 199 0.56 6.09 11.12
N ILE A 200 0.47 6.60 12.34
CA ILE A 200 -0.53 7.61 12.72
C ILE A 200 -0.44 8.86 11.84
N ASP A 201 0.79 9.37 11.63
CA ASP A 201 1.01 10.55 10.82
C ASP A 201 0.63 10.32 9.36
N ASP A 202 0.90 9.14 8.78
CA ASP A 202 0.52 8.82 7.40
C ASP A 202 -0.99 8.81 7.20
N PHE A 203 -1.76 8.29 8.17
CA PHE A 203 -3.22 8.35 8.13
C PHE A 203 -3.73 9.80 8.26
N ALA A 204 -3.17 10.59 9.17
CA ALA A 204 -3.54 12.00 9.33
C ALA A 204 -3.24 12.82 8.06
N ILE A 205 -2.09 12.59 7.43
CA ILE A 205 -1.71 13.23 6.16
C ILE A 205 -2.67 12.85 5.03
N LEU A 206 -3.12 11.59 4.99
CA LEU A 206 -4.12 11.19 3.99
C LEU A 206 -5.42 11.97 4.14
N GLU A 207 -5.94 12.09 5.35
CA GLU A 207 -7.17 12.85 5.60
C GLU A 207 -7.01 14.33 5.19
N ILE A 208 -5.84 14.93 5.47
CA ILE A 208 -5.52 16.28 4.98
C ILE A 208 -5.54 16.33 3.45
N LYS A 209 -4.90 15.38 2.77
CA LYS A 209 -4.86 15.31 1.30
C LYS A 209 -6.26 15.18 0.69
N VAL A 210 -7.12 14.34 1.27
CA VAL A 210 -8.50 14.17 0.83
C VAL A 210 -9.25 15.51 0.90
N LEU A 211 -9.15 16.23 2.02
CA LEU A 211 -9.82 17.52 2.17
C LEU A 211 -9.25 18.58 1.21
N LEU A 212 -7.94 18.62 1.01
CA LEU A 212 -7.29 19.54 0.08
C LEU A 212 -7.71 19.32 -1.38
N GLN A 213 -8.03 18.08 -1.77
CA GLN A 213 -8.39 17.73 -3.15
C GLN A 213 -9.89 17.79 -3.44
N SER A 214 -10.72 17.40 -2.49
CA SER A 214 -12.14 17.13 -2.70
C SER A 214 -13.08 18.22 -2.20
N THR A 215 -12.55 19.25 -1.54
CA THR A 215 -13.39 20.30 -0.94
C THR A 215 -12.87 21.68 -1.33
N GLY A 216 -13.79 22.65 -1.43
CA GLY A 216 -13.43 24.08 -1.57
C GLY A 216 -13.02 24.73 -0.25
N LEU A 217 -12.68 23.96 0.80
CA LEU A 217 -12.33 24.47 2.11
C LEU A 217 -10.99 25.23 2.09
N THR A 218 -10.92 26.29 2.86
CA THR A 218 -9.68 27.02 3.15
C THR A 218 -8.77 26.18 4.06
N ILE A 219 -7.48 26.49 4.07
CA ILE A 219 -6.51 25.79 4.94
C ILE A 219 -6.87 25.95 6.42
N GLN A 220 -7.47 27.11 6.81
CA GLN A 220 -7.96 27.33 8.17
C GLN A 220 -9.12 26.40 8.51
N GLU A 221 -10.13 26.29 7.65
CA GLU A 221 -11.28 25.39 7.85
C GLU A 221 -10.85 23.92 7.93
N ILE A 222 -9.85 23.54 7.13
CA ILE A 222 -9.26 22.20 7.22
C ILE A 222 -8.54 22.01 8.56
N ALA A 223 -7.78 23.01 9.03
CA ALA A 223 -7.11 22.95 10.32
C ALA A 223 -8.12 22.77 11.46
N ASP A 224 -9.18 23.57 11.47
CA ASP A 224 -10.25 23.51 12.48
C ASP A 224 -10.95 22.15 12.47
N ARG A 225 -11.31 21.66 11.27
CA ARG A 225 -11.99 20.38 11.09
C ARG A 225 -11.15 19.18 11.55
N LEU A 226 -9.84 19.26 11.38
CA LEU A 226 -8.90 18.20 11.76
C LEU A 226 -8.29 18.39 13.16
N GLY A 227 -8.79 19.36 13.94
CA GLY A 227 -8.35 19.63 15.31
C GLY A 227 -6.89 20.07 15.40
N PHE A 228 -6.38 20.82 14.42
CA PHE A 228 -5.09 21.49 14.50
C PHE A 228 -5.27 22.84 15.24
N PRO A 229 -4.25 23.28 16.00
CA PRO A 229 -4.34 24.57 16.72
C PRO A 229 -4.60 25.76 15.79
N ASP A 230 -3.99 25.77 14.62
CA ASP A 230 -4.12 26.80 13.59
C ASP A 230 -3.62 26.30 12.22
N GLN A 231 -3.89 27.09 11.16
CA GLN A 231 -3.44 26.79 9.80
C GLN A 231 -1.91 26.76 9.65
N SER A 232 -1.18 27.53 10.48
CA SER A 232 0.28 27.57 10.42
C SER A 232 0.89 26.28 10.95
N TYR A 233 0.29 25.74 12.02
CA TYR A 233 0.69 24.43 12.55
C TYR A 233 0.40 23.32 11.54
N LEU A 234 -0.80 23.28 10.97
CA LEU A 234 -1.15 22.33 9.89
C LEU A 234 -0.18 22.47 8.73
N GLY A 235 0.16 23.70 8.32
CA GLY A 235 1.10 23.97 7.23
C GLY A 235 2.48 23.39 7.48
N ARG A 236 3.04 23.60 8.68
CA ARG A 236 4.34 23.03 9.08
C ARG A 236 4.29 21.51 9.17
N TYR A 237 3.22 20.96 9.74
CA TYR A 237 3.02 19.53 9.87
C TYR A 237 2.95 18.85 8.48
N PHE A 238 2.12 19.37 7.58
CA PHE A 238 1.96 18.85 6.22
C PHE A 238 3.26 18.96 5.42
N LYS A 239 3.92 20.14 5.45
CA LYS A 239 5.19 20.36 4.72
C LYS A 239 6.31 19.42 5.19
N ARG A 240 6.39 19.13 6.49
CA ARG A 240 7.38 18.20 7.05
C ARG A 240 7.21 16.77 6.49
N HIS A 241 5.97 16.35 6.21
CA HIS A 241 5.67 14.99 5.74
C HIS A 241 5.65 14.88 4.21
N GLU A 242 5.21 15.92 3.51
CA GLU A 242 5.00 15.91 2.05
C GLU A 242 6.01 16.75 1.26
N GLY A 243 6.90 17.47 1.92
CA GLY A 243 7.91 18.31 1.27
C GLY A 243 7.39 19.63 0.67
N MET A 244 6.07 19.81 0.57
CA MET A 244 5.41 20.99 0.03
C MET A 244 4.31 21.51 0.95
N SER A 245 3.93 22.79 0.81
CA SER A 245 2.85 23.36 1.61
C SER A 245 1.46 22.83 1.19
N PRO A 246 0.44 22.90 2.08
CA PRO A 246 -0.93 22.54 1.73
C PRO A 246 -1.46 23.32 0.52
N LYS A 247 -1.13 24.62 0.42
CA LYS A 247 -1.55 25.47 -0.69
C LYS A 247 -0.93 25.06 -2.03
N GLU A 248 0.37 24.74 -2.04
CA GLU A 248 1.05 24.19 -3.22
C GLU A 248 0.44 22.84 -3.63
N TYR A 249 0.15 22.00 -2.65
CA TYR A 249 -0.48 20.70 -2.89
C TYR A 249 -1.89 20.88 -3.49
N GLN A 250 -2.72 21.75 -2.89
CA GLN A 250 -4.04 22.07 -3.40
C GLN A 250 -3.99 22.57 -4.85
N SER A 251 -3.14 23.56 -5.15
CA SER A 251 -2.99 24.10 -6.51
C SER A 251 -2.54 23.05 -7.55
N LYS A 252 -1.77 22.05 -7.13
CA LYS A 252 -1.23 21.02 -8.01
C LYS A 252 -2.20 19.86 -8.26
N TYR A 253 -3.07 19.56 -7.31
CA TYR A 253 -3.89 18.34 -7.29
C TYR A 253 -5.40 18.59 -7.11
N SER A 254 -5.86 19.84 -6.95
CA SER A 254 -7.29 20.19 -7.02
C SER A 254 -7.83 19.90 -8.40
N ILE A 255 -8.98 19.27 -8.45
CA ILE A 255 -9.72 18.94 -9.68
C ILE A 255 -10.52 20.14 -10.13
#